data_ebefa093426f8113b89185a71b58dba0
#
_entry.id   ebefa093426f8113b89185a71b58dba0
#
_cell.length_a   1.000
_cell.length_b   1.000
_cell.length_c   1.000
_cell.angle_alpha   90.00
_cell.angle_beta   90.00
_cell.angle_gamma   90.00
#
_symmetry.space_group_name_H-M   'P 1'
#
loop_
_entity.id
_entity.type
_entity.pdbx_description
1 polymer ?
#
loop_
_entity_poly.entity_id
_entity_poly.type
_entity_poly.pdbx_seq_one_letter_code
_entity_poly.pdbx_strand_id
1 'polypeptide(L)'
;MATKKNNDDIVKEVVKKKPRGGNNILTDAALNVEPGDNAKYVLLGAKLFNLPAIDLHDPQQVNDRLNEFFTIHAEADMKPTVSGMGMALGLDRRRLWEIKTGAKMGGTSEYNLPTSTLVSIKKAYEYMEILWENYMQNGKINPVSGIFLGKNNFGYQDKTEYVVTPNVNNDSDYNAEDIRARYLTDSTTLEQLSDSTDSTNS
;
A
#
# COMPACT_ATOMS: atom_id res chain seq x y z
N MET A 1 13.24 -45.78 36.27
CA MET A 1 12.36 -44.76 36.91
C MET A 1 12.16 -43.61 35.92
N ALA A 2 10.96 -43.47 35.37
CA ALA A 2 10.66 -42.38 34.41
C ALA A 2 10.21 -41.16 35.23
N THR A 3 10.94 -40.08 35.17
CA THR A 3 10.63 -38.79 35.80
C THR A 3 9.39 -38.19 35.14
N LYS A 4 8.31 -38.00 35.90
CA LYS A 4 7.10 -37.29 35.45
C LYS A 4 7.51 -35.83 35.18
N LYS A 5 7.47 -35.41 33.92
CA LYS A 5 7.57 -33.95 33.57
C LYS A 5 6.37 -33.20 34.17
N ASN A 6 6.65 -32.08 34.82
CA ASN A 6 5.61 -31.20 35.34
C ASN A 6 4.81 -30.58 34.19
N ASN A 7 3.50 -30.31 34.43
CA ASN A 7 2.63 -29.70 33.43
C ASN A 7 3.17 -28.35 32.89
N ASP A 8 3.89 -27.60 33.73
CA ASP A 8 4.50 -26.32 33.34
C ASP A 8 5.63 -26.49 32.30
N ASP A 9 6.38 -27.60 32.38
CA ASP A 9 7.43 -27.90 31.41
C ASP A 9 6.83 -28.36 30.08
N ILE A 10 5.69 -29.04 30.09
CA ILE A 10 4.95 -29.44 28.88
C ILE A 10 4.37 -28.21 28.19
N VAL A 11 3.81 -27.25 28.93
CA VAL A 11 3.28 -26.00 28.38
C VAL A 11 4.39 -25.15 27.76
N LYS A 12 5.55 -25.06 28.40
CA LYS A 12 6.72 -24.36 27.85
C LYS A 12 7.30 -25.03 26.58
N GLU A 13 7.23 -26.37 26.50
CA GLU A 13 7.68 -27.11 25.33
C GLU A 13 6.70 -27.01 24.15
N VAL A 14 5.40 -26.93 24.42
CA VAL A 14 4.36 -26.70 23.39
C VAL A 14 4.45 -25.31 22.81
N VAL A 15 4.73 -24.28 23.63
CA VAL A 15 4.89 -22.89 23.16
C VAL A 15 6.16 -22.71 22.31
N LYS A 16 7.18 -23.55 22.49
CA LYS A 16 8.43 -23.48 21.71
C LYS A 16 8.40 -24.21 20.38
N LYS A 17 7.40 -25.03 20.08
CA LYS A 17 7.25 -25.66 18.78
C LYS A 17 6.68 -24.66 17.78
N LYS A 18 7.56 -24.02 17.01
CA LYS A 18 7.16 -23.29 15.80
C LYS A 18 6.31 -24.23 14.93
N PRO A 19 5.11 -23.80 14.50
CA PRO A 19 4.32 -24.60 13.59
C PRO A 19 5.13 -24.88 12.33
N ARG A 20 5.30 -26.16 12.00
CA ARG A 20 5.86 -26.62 10.74
C ARG A 20 4.83 -26.31 9.65
N GLY A 21 4.99 -25.21 8.99
CA GLY A 21 4.10 -24.92 7.87
C GLY A 21 4.51 -23.65 7.16
N GLY A 22 5.14 -23.85 6.01
CA GLY A 22 5.21 -22.88 4.93
C GLY A 22 5.83 -21.54 5.30
N ASN A 23 6.67 -21.08 4.42
CA ASN A 23 7.33 -19.78 4.37
C ASN A 23 6.29 -18.62 4.28
N ASN A 24 5.27 -18.64 5.14
CA ASN A 24 4.20 -17.64 5.13
C ASN A 24 4.59 -16.52 6.09
N ILE A 25 5.38 -15.58 5.59
CA ILE A 25 5.81 -14.35 6.28
C ILE A 25 4.62 -13.59 6.88
N LEU A 26 3.43 -13.71 6.29
CA LEU A 26 2.20 -13.09 6.80
C LEU A 26 1.67 -13.77 8.07
N THR A 27 1.82 -15.10 8.18
CA THR A 27 1.38 -15.85 9.36
C THR A 27 2.33 -15.65 10.55
N ASP A 28 3.65 -15.59 10.30
CA ASP A 28 4.63 -15.32 11.35
C ASP A 28 4.49 -13.89 11.92
N ALA A 29 4.23 -12.91 11.07
CA ALA A 29 3.98 -11.54 11.53
C ALA A 29 2.67 -11.40 12.32
N ALA A 30 1.62 -12.16 11.95
CA ALA A 30 0.34 -12.16 12.66
C ALA A 30 0.38 -12.93 13.99
N LEU A 31 1.28 -13.94 14.10
CA LEU A 31 1.42 -14.77 15.30
C LEU A 31 2.41 -14.20 16.34
N ASN A 32 3.21 -13.20 15.96
CA ASN A 32 4.21 -12.56 16.83
C ASN A 32 3.71 -11.24 17.45
N VAL A 33 2.42 -11.09 17.66
CA VAL A 33 1.89 -9.98 18.47
C VAL A 33 2.24 -10.28 19.92
N GLU A 34 3.23 -9.57 20.46
CA GLU A 34 3.57 -9.69 21.87
C GLU A 34 2.40 -9.23 22.75
N PRO A 35 2.18 -9.88 23.91
CA PRO A 35 1.17 -9.41 24.85
C PRO A 35 1.40 -7.94 25.22
N GLY A 36 0.41 -7.10 24.99
CA GLY A 36 0.47 -5.67 25.26
C GLY A 36 0.75 -4.76 24.06
N ASP A 37 1.15 -5.29 22.91
CA ASP A 37 1.38 -4.47 21.71
C ASP A 37 0.12 -3.74 21.26
N ASN A 38 -1.03 -4.42 21.26
CA ASN A 38 -2.29 -3.76 20.92
C ASN A 38 -2.62 -2.59 21.86
N ALA A 39 -2.30 -2.71 23.14
CA ALA A 39 -2.50 -1.63 24.11
C ALA A 39 -1.63 -0.41 23.77
N LYS A 40 -0.37 -0.60 23.34
CA LYS A 40 0.51 0.49 22.89
C LYS A 40 -0.10 1.24 21.71
N TYR A 41 -0.62 0.54 20.70
CA TYR A 41 -1.27 1.16 19.54
C TYR A 41 -2.49 1.98 19.93
N VAL A 42 -3.36 1.42 20.78
CA VAL A 42 -4.58 2.11 21.24
C VAL A 42 -4.23 3.33 22.08
N LEU A 43 -3.29 3.21 23.02
CA LEU A 43 -2.87 4.33 23.87
C LEU A 43 -2.21 5.45 23.08
N LEU A 44 -1.35 5.12 22.11
CA LEU A 44 -0.77 6.11 21.22
C LEU A 44 -1.85 6.82 20.39
N GLY A 45 -2.78 6.05 19.80
CA GLY A 45 -3.90 6.61 19.05
C GLY A 45 -4.76 7.54 19.90
N ALA A 46 -5.07 7.14 21.15
CA ALA A 46 -5.82 7.96 22.09
C ALA A 46 -5.06 9.26 22.47
N LYS A 47 -3.73 9.18 22.65
CA LYS A 47 -2.90 10.35 22.92
C LYS A 47 -2.98 11.35 21.76
N LEU A 48 -2.87 10.89 20.51
CA LEU A 48 -3.01 11.74 19.33
C LEU A 48 -4.42 12.32 19.16
N PHE A 49 -5.45 11.50 19.43
CA PHE A 49 -6.85 11.91 19.33
C PHE A 49 -7.20 13.04 20.33
N ASN A 50 -6.62 13.00 21.52
CA ASN A 50 -6.86 13.98 22.58
C ASN A 50 -5.99 15.23 22.49
N LEU A 51 -5.15 15.38 21.46
CA LEU A 51 -4.38 16.59 21.28
C LEU A 51 -5.32 17.79 21.04
N PRO A 52 -5.09 18.94 21.68
CA PRO A 52 -5.92 20.12 21.46
C PRO A 52 -5.82 20.60 20.01
N ALA A 53 -6.88 21.22 19.50
CA ALA A 53 -6.83 21.84 18.19
C ALA A 53 -5.81 22.97 18.13
N ILE A 54 -5.18 23.15 16.97
CA ILE A 54 -4.21 24.21 16.70
C ILE A 54 -4.71 25.13 15.60
N ASP A 55 -4.19 26.35 15.54
CA ASP A 55 -4.39 27.23 14.39
C ASP A 55 -3.35 26.91 13.32
N LEU A 56 -3.81 26.40 12.17
CA LEU A 56 -2.95 26.10 11.04
C LEU A 56 -2.41 27.34 10.34
N HIS A 57 -2.95 28.53 10.64
CA HIS A 57 -2.45 29.81 10.14
C HIS A 57 -1.29 30.34 10.99
N ASP A 58 -1.05 29.75 12.15
CA ASP A 58 0.12 30.05 13.00
C ASP A 58 1.23 29.01 12.74
N PRO A 59 2.30 29.38 12.01
CA PRO A 59 3.39 28.47 11.71
C PRO A 59 4.11 27.94 12.95
N GLN A 60 4.13 28.72 14.05
CA GLN A 60 4.77 28.27 15.28
C GLN A 60 4.00 27.12 15.92
N GLN A 61 2.67 27.26 16.05
CA GLN A 61 1.83 26.19 16.59
C GLN A 61 1.93 24.91 15.74
N VAL A 62 2.03 25.05 14.41
CA VAL A 62 2.21 23.90 13.51
C VAL A 62 3.55 23.22 13.75
N ASN A 63 4.65 23.98 13.87
CA ASN A 63 5.97 23.43 14.14
C ASN A 63 6.02 22.73 15.51
N ASP A 64 5.48 23.35 16.53
CA ASP A 64 5.44 22.79 17.89
C ASP A 64 4.62 21.50 17.90
N ARG A 65 3.48 21.46 17.19
CA ARG A 65 2.65 20.25 17.06
C ARG A 65 3.37 19.15 16.31
N LEU A 66 4.10 19.44 15.24
CA LEU A 66 4.88 18.44 14.51
C LEU A 66 6.01 17.86 15.38
N ASN A 67 6.70 18.71 16.14
CA ASN A 67 7.71 18.27 17.11
C ASN A 67 7.09 17.38 18.20
N GLU A 68 5.95 17.79 18.76
CA GLU A 68 5.20 17.00 19.73
C GLU A 68 4.80 15.64 19.17
N PHE A 69 4.28 15.60 17.93
CA PHE A 69 3.91 14.36 17.23
C PHE A 69 5.08 13.37 17.13
N PHE A 70 6.26 13.83 16.70
CA PHE A 70 7.43 12.96 16.60
C PHE A 70 7.95 12.54 17.96
N THR A 71 7.90 13.42 18.96
CA THR A 71 8.31 13.12 20.34
C THR A 71 7.41 12.04 20.95
N ILE A 72 6.09 12.16 20.80
CA ILE A 72 5.12 11.16 21.27
C ILE A 72 5.43 9.77 20.69
N HIS A 73 5.78 9.69 19.40
CA HIS A 73 6.12 8.42 18.77
C HIS A 73 7.47 7.86 19.24
N ALA A 74 8.46 8.72 19.43
CA ALA A 74 9.77 8.32 19.95
C ALA A 74 9.67 7.81 21.40
N GLU A 75 8.93 8.48 22.28
CA GLU A 75 8.68 8.05 23.66
C GLU A 75 7.93 6.72 23.75
N ALA A 76 6.99 6.48 22.83
CA ALA A 76 6.22 5.25 22.77
C ALA A 76 6.97 4.09 22.08
N ASP A 77 8.15 4.33 21.52
CA ASP A 77 8.87 3.39 20.64
C ASP A 77 7.99 2.86 19.50
N MET A 78 7.27 3.78 18.85
CA MET A 78 6.30 3.47 17.80
C MET A 78 6.61 4.25 16.51
N LYS A 79 6.46 3.55 15.39
CA LYS A 79 6.67 4.17 14.07
C LYS A 79 5.60 5.22 13.78
N PRO A 80 5.96 6.47 13.40
CA PRO A 80 4.98 7.47 13.03
C PRO A 80 4.27 7.09 11.72
N THR A 81 3.01 7.50 11.61
CA THR A 81 2.19 7.24 10.41
C THR A 81 1.68 8.55 9.80
N VAL A 82 1.49 8.56 8.47
CA VAL A 82 0.93 9.73 7.77
C VAL A 82 -0.45 10.09 8.29
N SER A 83 -1.29 9.07 8.57
CA SER A 83 -2.61 9.30 9.15
C SER A 83 -2.54 9.86 10.57
N GLY A 84 -1.55 9.41 11.37
CA GLY A 84 -1.30 9.96 12.72
C GLY A 84 -0.86 11.42 12.67
N MET A 85 -0.02 11.80 11.71
CA MET A 85 0.37 13.20 11.49
C MET A 85 -0.85 14.05 11.10
N GLY A 86 -1.72 13.53 10.25
CA GLY A 86 -2.98 14.20 9.92
C GLY A 86 -3.83 14.43 11.15
N MET A 87 -4.03 13.40 11.98
CA MET A 87 -4.80 13.51 13.23
C MET A 87 -4.19 14.57 14.18
N ALA A 88 -2.87 14.59 14.33
CA ALA A 88 -2.18 15.56 15.19
C ALA A 88 -2.35 17.01 14.72
N LEU A 89 -2.43 17.22 13.41
CA LEU A 89 -2.62 18.54 12.79
C LEU A 89 -4.11 18.93 12.61
N GLY A 90 -5.05 18.00 12.85
CA GLY A 90 -6.46 18.22 12.51
C GLY A 90 -6.75 18.20 11.01
N LEU A 91 -5.90 17.52 10.23
CA LEU A 91 -6.01 17.38 8.78
C LEU A 91 -6.37 15.96 8.40
N ASP A 92 -7.25 15.80 7.42
CA ASP A 92 -7.46 14.49 6.81
C ASP A 92 -6.30 14.09 5.88
N ARG A 93 -6.21 12.80 5.57
CA ARG A 93 -5.15 12.25 4.73
C ARG A 93 -5.13 12.86 3.32
N ARG A 94 -6.30 13.17 2.77
CA ARG A 94 -6.43 13.76 1.44
C ARG A 94 -5.80 15.15 1.41
N ARG A 95 -6.09 15.96 2.42
CA ARG A 95 -5.53 17.31 2.56
C ARG A 95 -4.02 17.31 2.72
N LEU A 96 -3.49 16.38 3.51
CA LEU A 96 -2.04 16.19 3.60
C LEU A 96 -1.42 15.86 2.24
N TRP A 97 -2.06 15.00 1.47
CA TRP A 97 -1.61 14.65 0.12
C TRP A 97 -1.65 15.86 -0.82
N GLU A 98 -2.72 16.65 -0.80
CA GLU A 98 -2.84 17.89 -1.58
C GLU A 98 -1.72 18.88 -1.23
N ILE A 99 -1.41 19.05 0.06
CA ILE A 99 -0.29 19.90 0.51
C ILE A 99 1.05 19.35 0.00
N LYS A 100 1.30 18.03 0.11
CA LYS A 100 2.54 17.40 -0.34
C LYS A 100 2.75 17.61 -1.83
N THR A 101 1.74 17.30 -2.63
CA THR A 101 1.84 17.27 -4.10
C THR A 101 1.60 18.60 -4.77
N GLY A 102 0.97 19.55 -4.09
CA GLY A 102 0.45 20.77 -4.69
C GLY A 102 -0.74 20.53 -5.63
N ALA A 103 -1.30 19.31 -5.64
CA ALA A 103 -2.41 18.95 -6.49
C ALA A 103 -3.72 19.51 -5.94
N LYS A 104 -4.42 20.29 -6.76
CA LYS A 104 -5.79 20.70 -6.48
C LYS A 104 -6.73 19.55 -6.84
N MET A 105 -7.07 18.68 -5.90
CA MET A 105 -8.09 17.67 -6.10
C MET A 105 -9.47 18.27 -5.88
N GLY A 106 -10.10 18.69 -6.98
CA GLY A 106 -11.53 18.99 -7.08
C GLY A 106 -12.03 20.16 -6.25
N GLY A 107 -12.13 21.32 -6.86
CA GLY A 107 -12.97 22.44 -6.45
C GLY A 107 -12.56 23.17 -5.16
N THR A 108 -12.29 24.45 -5.26
CA THR A 108 -12.43 25.50 -4.22
C THR A 108 -11.96 25.24 -2.79
N SER A 109 -11.01 24.39 -2.52
CA SER A 109 -10.34 24.37 -1.24
C SER A 109 -9.01 25.10 -1.35
N GLU A 110 -9.09 26.41 -1.47
CA GLU A 110 -7.96 27.28 -1.19
C GLU A 110 -7.71 27.21 0.32
N TYR A 111 -6.84 26.26 0.73
CA TYR A 111 -6.19 26.46 2.01
C TYR A 111 -5.30 27.67 1.84
N ASN A 112 -5.84 28.80 2.28
CA ASN A 112 -5.08 30.04 2.41
C ASN A 112 -4.10 29.92 3.59
N LEU A 113 -3.38 28.77 3.65
CA LEU A 113 -2.37 28.54 4.68
C LEU A 113 -1.11 29.34 4.35
N PRO A 114 -0.45 29.89 5.36
CA PRO A 114 0.84 30.55 5.18
C PRO A 114 1.84 29.64 4.50
N THR A 115 2.68 30.17 3.63
CA THR A 115 3.74 29.42 2.95
C THR A 115 4.66 28.70 3.94
N SER A 116 4.95 29.33 5.07
CA SER A 116 5.75 28.72 6.15
C SER A 116 5.10 27.47 6.73
N THR A 117 3.78 27.47 6.96
CA THR A 117 3.03 26.28 7.39
C THR A 117 3.11 25.17 6.34
N LEU A 118 2.90 25.49 5.05
CA LEU A 118 3.01 24.52 3.97
C LEU A 118 4.40 23.90 3.88
N VAL A 119 5.46 24.72 4.04
CA VAL A 119 6.84 24.25 4.05
C VAL A 119 7.10 23.32 5.23
N SER A 120 6.62 23.65 6.43
CA SER A 120 6.77 22.81 7.62
C SER A 120 6.10 21.45 7.46
N ILE A 121 4.87 21.42 6.94
CA ILE A 121 4.14 20.16 6.70
C ILE A 121 4.86 19.32 5.63
N LYS A 122 5.33 19.92 4.52
CA LYS A 122 6.10 19.22 3.49
C LYS A 122 7.37 18.61 4.07
N LYS A 123 8.14 19.39 4.84
CA LYS A 123 9.35 18.91 5.50
C LYS A 123 9.08 17.76 6.49
N ALA A 124 7.99 17.82 7.23
CA ALA A 124 7.58 16.72 8.10
C ALA A 124 7.23 15.45 7.29
N TYR A 125 6.61 15.62 6.13
CA TYR A 125 6.31 14.52 5.22
C TYR A 125 7.59 13.87 4.66
N GLU A 126 8.57 14.67 4.24
CA GLU A 126 9.90 14.23 3.80
C GLU A 126 10.64 13.50 4.93
N TYR A 127 10.55 14.01 6.16
CA TYR A 127 11.14 13.33 7.31
C TYR A 127 10.51 11.96 7.58
N MET A 128 9.20 11.83 7.41
CA MET A 128 8.54 10.52 7.50
C MET A 128 8.97 9.57 6.39
N GLU A 129 9.23 10.06 5.19
CA GLU A 129 9.77 9.28 4.07
C GLU A 129 11.18 8.74 4.40
N ILE A 130 12.06 9.59 4.95
CA ILE A 130 13.39 9.18 5.44
C ILE A 130 13.27 8.09 6.53
N LEU A 131 12.37 8.24 7.48
CA LEU A 131 12.14 7.21 8.50
C LEU A 131 11.65 5.90 7.88
N TRP A 132 10.73 5.96 6.91
CA TRP A 132 10.23 4.81 6.20
C TRP A 132 11.35 4.08 5.44
N GLU A 133 12.21 4.80 4.72
CA GLU A 133 13.40 4.25 4.05
C GLU A 133 14.34 3.56 5.03
N ASN A 134 14.64 4.20 6.14
CA ASN A 134 15.47 3.62 7.19
C ASN A 134 14.87 2.32 7.75
N TYR A 135 13.56 2.29 7.99
CA TYR A 135 12.89 1.08 8.47
C TYR A 135 12.91 -0.04 7.42
N MET A 136 12.77 0.29 6.12
CA MET A 136 12.87 -0.68 5.03
C MET A 136 14.28 -1.27 4.93
N GLN A 137 15.31 -0.42 4.90
CA GLN A 137 16.71 -0.82 4.78
C GLN A 137 17.18 -1.69 5.95
N ASN A 138 16.69 -1.39 7.16
CA ASN A 138 17.07 -2.10 8.39
C ASN A 138 16.12 -3.28 8.73
N GLY A 139 15.22 -3.65 7.84
CA GLY A 139 14.31 -4.78 8.04
C GLY A 139 13.32 -4.60 9.22
N LYS A 140 13.01 -3.35 9.59
CA LYS A 140 12.11 -3.03 10.70
C LYS A 140 10.64 -2.90 10.28
N ILE A 141 10.35 -3.15 9.02
CA ILE A 141 9.00 -3.17 8.47
C ILE A 141 8.83 -4.40 7.56
N ASN A 142 7.64 -4.98 7.52
CA ASN A 142 7.36 -6.05 6.58
C ASN A 142 7.51 -5.51 5.14
N PRO A 143 8.31 -6.17 4.25
CA PRO A 143 8.59 -5.65 2.91
C PRO A 143 7.32 -5.40 2.07
N VAL A 144 6.33 -6.29 2.15
CA VAL A 144 5.06 -6.13 1.40
C VAL A 144 4.30 -4.90 1.87
N SER A 145 4.15 -4.75 3.19
CA SER A 145 3.49 -3.59 3.79
C SER A 145 4.28 -2.30 3.52
N GLY A 146 5.61 -2.38 3.56
CA GLY A 146 6.49 -1.25 3.28
C GLY A 146 6.36 -0.76 1.84
N ILE A 147 6.37 -1.65 0.85
CA ILE A 147 6.18 -1.32 -0.57
C ILE A 147 4.78 -0.69 -0.78
N PHE A 148 3.74 -1.29 -0.19
CA PHE A 148 2.39 -0.75 -0.27
C PHE A 148 2.29 0.67 0.30
N LEU A 149 2.87 0.91 1.48
CA LEU A 149 2.90 2.23 2.11
C LEU A 149 3.73 3.24 1.31
N GLY A 150 4.87 2.81 0.74
CA GLY A 150 5.71 3.63 -0.12
C GLY A 150 4.95 4.15 -1.33
N LYS A 151 4.25 3.26 -2.04
CA LYS A 151 3.42 3.63 -3.20
C LYS A 151 2.28 4.58 -2.82
N ASN A 152 1.58 4.32 -1.72
CA ASN A 152 0.39 5.08 -1.35
C ASN A 152 0.68 6.41 -0.64
N ASN A 153 1.79 6.50 0.10
CA ASN A 153 2.10 7.69 0.89
C ASN A 153 3.19 8.55 0.26
N PHE A 154 4.17 7.93 -0.42
CA PHE A 154 5.35 8.64 -0.91
C PHE A 154 5.45 8.72 -2.42
N GLY A 155 4.55 8.04 -3.16
CA GLY A 155 4.47 8.15 -4.61
C GLY A 155 5.46 7.25 -5.36
N TYR A 156 6.02 6.24 -4.69
CA TYR A 156 6.86 5.24 -5.35
C TYR A 156 6.05 4.45 -6.39
N GLN A 157 6.66 4.20 -7.55
CA GLN A 157 6.02 3.48 -8.64
C GLN A 157 6.97 2.41 -9.18
N ASP A 158 6.40 1.28 -9.59
CA ASP A 158 7.15 0.30 -10.35
C ASP A 158 7.34 0.84 -11.78
N LYS A 159 8.57 0.93 -12.25
CA LYS A 159 8.83 1.20 -13.66
C LYS A 159 8.62 -0.10 -14.43
N THR A 160 7.55 -0.19 -15.19
CA THR A 160 7.36 -1.24 -16.17
C THR A 160 7.81 -0.70 -17.52
N GLU A 161 9.00 -1.09 -17.99
CA GLU A 161 9.42 -0.83 -19.35
C GLU A 161 8.76 -1.86 -20.26
N TYR A 162 7.79 -1.43 -21.04
CA TYR A 162 7.30 -2.22 -22.16
C TYR A 162 8.28 -2.03 -23.32
N VAL A 163 9.19 -2.98 -23.50
CA VAL A 163 9.96 -3.10 -24.73
C VAL A 163 8.97 -3.61 -25.79
N VAL A 164 8.36 -2.68 -26.51
CA VAL A 164 7.64 -3.02 -27.74
C VAL A 164 8.71 -3.40 -28.75
N THR A 165 9.09 -4.67 -28.78
CA THR A 165 9.84 -5.24 -29.90
C THR A 165 8.88 -5.22 -31.09
N PRO A 166 9.12 -4.42 -32.13
CA PRO A 166 8.32 -4.53 -33.33
C PRO A 166 8.49 -5.97 -33.79
N ASN A 167 7.37 -6.68 -33.89
CA ASN A 167 7.38 -8.02 -34.45
C ASN A 167 7.76 -7.89 -35.93
N VAL A 168 9.05 -8.02 -36.19
CA VAL A 168 9.60 -8.03 -37.56
C VAL A 168 9.36 -9.42 -38.17
N ASN A 169 8.23 -10.02 -37.89
CA ASN A 169 7.73 -11.13 -38.70
C ASN A 169 7.11 -10.48 -39.93
N ASN A 170 7.94 -10.38 -40.95
CA ASN A 170 7.60 -10.25 -42.35
C ASN A 170 6.11 -10.41 -42.67
N ASP A 171 5.36 -9.34 -42.51
CA ASP A 171 4.04 -9.21 -43.12
C ASP A 171 4.15 -8.87 -44.62
N SER A 172 5.29 -9.21 -45.23
CA SER A 172 5.48 -8.99 -46.67
C SER A 172 4.80 -10.02 -47.56
N ASP A 173 4.22 -11.09 -47.00
CA ASP A 173 3.60 -12.16 -47.80
C ASP A 173 2.11 -12.39 -47.59
N TYR A 174 1.44 -11.60 -46.78
CA TYR A 174 -0.05 -11.69 -46.71
C TYR A 174 -0.64 -10.67 -47.69
N ASN A 175 -0.89 -11.10 -48.91
CA ASN A 175 -1.70 -10.36 -49.90
C ASN A 175 -3.15 -10.27 -49.35
N ALA A 176 -3.75 -9.09 -49.46
CA ALA A 176 -5.13 -8.88 -49.06
C ALA A 176 -6.14 -9.84 -49.76
N GLU A 177 -5.76 -10.36 -50.91
CA GLU A 177 -6.50 -11.36 -51.64
C GLU A 177 -6.45 -12.74 -51.00
N ASP A 178 -5.32 -13.16 -50.42
CA ASP A 178 -5.22 -14.44 -49.70
C ASP A 178 -6.03 -14.46 -48.40
N ILE A 179 -6.08 -13.33 -47.72
CA ILE A 179 -6.94 -13.18 -46.51
C ILE A 179 -8.42 -13.26 -46.91
N ARG A 180 -8.82 -12.55 -47.96
CA ARG A 180 -10.19 -12.62 -48.49
C ARG A 180 -10.60 -14.03 -48.94
N ALA A 181 -9.70 -14.74 -49.63
CA ALA A 181 -9.96 -16.10 -50.09
C ALA A 181 -10.23 -17.07 -48.92
N ARG A 182 -9.49 -16.95 -47.81
CA ARG A 182 -9.72 -17.78 -46.61
C ARG A 182 -11.06 -17.51 -45.98
N TYR A 183 -11.46 -16.25 -45.81
CA TYR A 183 -12.77 -15.91 -45.21
C TYR A 183 -13.96 -16.24 -46.13
N LEU A 184 -13.82 -16.16 -47.44
CA LEU A 184 -14.87 -16.56 -48.39
C LEU A 184 -15.04 -18.07 -48.44
N THR A 185 -13.99 -18.87 -48.30
CA THR A 185 -14.08 -20.33 -48.27
C THR A 185 -14.79 -20.81 -47.00
N ASP A 186 -14.54 -20.17 -45.83
CA ASP A 186 -15.25 -20.53 -44.59
C ASP A 186 -16.76 -20.21 -44.65
N SER A 187 -17.16 -19.09 -45.29
CA SER A 187 -18.58 -18.75 -45.42
C SER A 187 -19.32 -19.70 -46.35
N THR A 188 -18.68 -20.19 -47.42
CA THR A 188 -19.28 -21.15 -48.34
C THR A 188 -19.51 -22.53 -47.69
N THR A 189 -18.65 -22.91 -46.75
CA THR A 189 -18.78 -24.16 -46.01
C THR A 189 -19.94 -24.11 -45.01
N LEU A 190 -20.27 -22.94 -44.48
CA LEU A 190 -21.41 -22.75 -43.57
C LEU A 190 -22.75 -22.76 -44.30
N GLU A 191 -22.83 -22.25 -45.55
CA GLU A 191 -24.05 -22.33 -46.37
C GLU A 191 -24.34 -23.77 -46.79
N GLN A 192 -23.35 -24.59 -47.12
CA GLN A 192 -23.54 -26.00 -47.47
C GLN A 192 -24.01 -26.86 -46.28
N LEU A 193 -23.74 -26.47 -45.06
CA LEU A 193 -24.19 -27.16 -43.84
C LEU A 193 -25.63 -26.80 -43.48
N SER A 194 -26.13 -25.62 -43.89
CA SER A 194 -27.54 -25.22 -43.66
C SER A 194 -28.52 -25.88 -44.61
N ASP A 195 -28.11 -26.19 -45.86
CA ASP A 195 -28.97 -26.85 -46.85
C ASP A 195 -29.10 -28.37 -46.64
N SER A 196 -28.24 -28.99 -45.83
CA SER A 196 -28.29 -30.42 -45.57
C SER A 196 -29.22 -30.83 -44.42
N THR A 197 -29.78 -29.87 -43.67
CA THR A 197 -30.65 -30.16 -42.51
C THR A 197 -32.16 -30.08 -42.81
N ASP A 198 -32.57 -29.68 -44.04
CA ASP A 198 -33.98 -29.46 -44.36
C ASP A 198 -34.63 -30.63 -45.18
N SER A 199 -33.92 -31.77 -45.37
CA SER A 199 -34.44 -32.87 -46.20
C SER A 199 -34.75 -34.18 -45.43
N THR A 200 -34.98 -34.12 -44.10
CA THR A 200 -35.45 -35.29 -43.33
C THR A 200 -36.59 -34.92 -42.40
N ASN A 201 -37.78 -34.55 -43.04
CA ASN A 201 -39.09 -34.68 -42.42
C ASN A 201 -40.17 -34.64 -43.53
N SER A 202 -40.42 -35.80 -44.04
CA SER A 202 -41.70 -36.15 -44.69
C SER A 202 -42.03 -37.60 -44.43
#